data_1eabd5c738dff0f3225e0d55ddeac0e0
#
_entry.id   1eabd5c738dff0f3225e0d55ddeac0e0
#
_cell.length_a   1.000
_cell.length_b   1.000
_cell.length_c   1.000
_cell.angle_alpha   90.00
_cell.angle_beta   90.00
_cell.angle_gamma   90.00
#
_symmetry.space_group_name_H-M   'P 1'
#
loop_
_entity.id
_entity.type
_entity.pdbx_description
1 polymer ?
#
loop_
_entity_poly.entity_id
_entity_poly.type
_entity_poly.pdbx_seq_one_letter_code
_entity_poly.pdbx_strand_id
1 'polypeptide(L)'
;VGQELYHMEKGDIGFVFPNIIHHYQVLTPGINTVTYLIASPFTIAKFADIMQSMAPEYPVITAEKVESEVYRVINAILETEQSDITVAQAYLQIVFARCIGKLNLVEKSHVGSKDLIYQTVSYISANFKKKLSLEEMAKDLGVSKYALSRLFSKIFHRNFNQYLNDARLNYACHRLENTSDSITNICLDSGFESQRTFNRVFKE
;
A
#
# COMPACT_ATOMS: atom_id res chain seq x y z
N VAL A 1 -6.26 -12.02 -3.12
CA VAL A 1 -5.00 -11.29 -3.05
C VAL A 1 -4.11 -11.80 -4.17
N GLY A 2 -3.59 -10.91 -5.01
CA GLY A 2 -2.99 -11.34 -6.26
C GLY A 2 -4.02 -12.05 -7.14
N GLN A 3 -3.73 -13.26 -7.60
CA GLN A 3 -4.66 -14.12 -8.37
C GLN A 3 -5.34 -15.18 -7.51
N GLU A 4 -4.99 -15.27 -6.23
CA GLU A 4 -5.50 -16.27 -5.30
C GLU A 4 -6.74 -15.77 -4.55
N LEU A 5 -7.68 -16.70 -4.33
CA LEU A 5 -8.90 -16.46 -3.56
C LEU A 5 -8.70 -16.98 -2.14
N TYR A 6 -8.91 -16.13 -1.17
CA TYR A 6 -8.85 -16.47 0.25
C TYR A 6 -10.21 -16.25 0.88
N HIS A 7 -10.69 -17.23 1.60
CA HIS A 7 -11.95 -17.13 2.34
C HIS A 7 -11.68 -16.54 3.72
N MET A 8 -12.59 -15.68 4.18
CA MET A 8 -12.54 -15.08 5.51
C MET A 8 -13.89 -15.21 6.18
N GLU A 9 -13.87 -15.50 7.47
CA GLU A 9 -15.03 -15.61 8.33
C GLU A 9 -15.01 -14.54 9.42
N LYS A 10 -16.06 -14.52 10.23
CA LYS A 10 -16.17 -13.57 11.33
C LYS A 10 -15.01 -13.74 12.32
N GLY A 11 -14.30 -12.65 12.55
CA GLY A 11 -13.14 -12.61 13.46
C GLY A 11 -11.79 -12.87 12.77
N ASP A 12 -11.77 -13.27 11.52
CA ASP A 12 -10.52 -13.40 10.77
C ASP A 12 -9.90 -12.02 10.50
N ILE A 13 -8.59 -11.98 10.44
CA ILE A 13 -7.83 -10.76 10.12
C ILE A 13 -7.02 -10.99 8.84
N GLY A 14 -7.28 -10.17 7.82
CA GLY A 14 -6.53 -10.17 6.58
C GLY A 14 -5.40 -9.12 6.60
N PHE A 15 -4.20 -9.51 6.16
CA PHE A 15 -3.06 -8.62 6.00
C PHE A 15 -2.70 -8.50 4.53
N VAL A 16 -2.80 -7.28 4.00
CA VAL A 16 -2.34 -6.99 2.64
C VAL A 16 -1.18 -6.00 2.72
N PHE A 17 -0.01 -6.43 2.28
CA PHE A 17 1.19 -5.61 2.28
C PHE A 17 1.19 -4.66 1.08
N PRO A 18 1.98 -3.56 1.15
CA PRO A 18 2.06 -2.59 0.07
C PRO A 18 2.33 -3.23 -1.29
N ASN A 19 1.75 -2.67 -2.33
CA ASN A 19 1.91 -3.11 -3.72
C ASN A 19 1.32 -4.50 -4.05
N ILE A 20 0.53 -5.09 -3.15
CA ILE A 20 -0.21 -6.32 -3.42
C ILE A 20 -1.63 -5.97 -3.87
N ILE A 21 -2.00 -6.38 -5.07
CA ILE A 21 -3.33 -6.15 -5.61
C ILE A 21 -4.32 -7.08 -4.92
N HIS A 22 -5.42 -6.51 -4.50
CA HIS A 22 -6.45 -7.25 -3.80
C HIS A 22 -7.83 -6.62 -4.07
N HIS A 23 -8.85 -7.44 -3.92
CA HIS A 23 -10.24 -7.00 -3.87
C HIS A 23 -11.00 -7.85 -2.87
N TYR A 24 -12.12 -7.34 -2.41
CA TYR A 24 -13.01 -8.02 -1.50
C TYR A 24 -14.35 -8.27 -2.18
N GLN A 25 -14.91 -9.45 -1.95
CA GLN A 25 -16.23 -9.80 -2.41
C GLN A 25 -16.99 -10.49 -1.29
N VAL A 26 -18.17 -9.99 -0.98
CA VAL A 26 -19.08 -10.66 -0.04
C VAL A 26 -19.83 -11.74 -0.80
N LEU A 27 -19.69 -12.98 -0.36
CA LEU A 27 -20.29 -14.14 -0.99
C LEU A 27 -21.57 -14.62 -0.30
N THR A 28 -21.78 -14.22 0.96
CA THR A 28 -22.94 -14.63 1.75
C THR A 28 -24.02 -13.55 1.77
N PRO A 29 -25.30 -13.92 1.59
CA PRO A 29 -26.40 -12.97 1.77
C PRO A 29 -26.47 -12.46 3.21
N GLY A 30 -26.86 -11.20 3.38
CA GLY A 30 -27.10 -10.59 4.69
C GLY A 30 -26.22 -9.37 4.96
N ILE A 31 -26.30 -8.84 6.19
CA ILE A 31 -25.48 -7.71 6.61
C ILE A 31 -24.11 -8.23 7.04
N ASN A 32 -23.10 -7.82 6.30
CA ASN A 32 -21.69 -8.13 6.58
C ASN A 32 -20.97 -6.84 6.95
N THR A 33 -20.24 -6.86 8.05
CA THR A 33 -19.43 -5.71 8.48
C THR A 33 -17.95 -6.07 8.33
N VAL A 34 -17.22 -5.24 7.62
CA VAL A 34 -15.75 -5.36 7.48
C VAL A 34 -15.12 -4.05 7.95
N THR A 35 -14.13 -4.16 8.81
CA THR A 35 -13.32 -3.03 9.26
C THR A 35 -12.01 -3.00 8.46
N TYR A 36 -11.74 -1.86 7.82
CA TYR A 36 -10.50 -1.63 7.09
C TYR A 36 -9.62 -0.68 7.89
N LEU A 37 -8.40 -1.13 8.18
CA LEU A 37 -7.32 -0.29 8.71
C LEU A 37 -6.30 -0.08 7.60
N ILE A 38 -6.27 1.13 7.05
CA ILE A 38 -5.36 1.49 5.95
C ILE A 38 -4.31 2.44 6.52
N ALA A 39 -3.06 2.03 6.44
CA ALA A 39 -1.95 2.80 6.95
C ALA A 39 -0.80 2.85 5.94
N SER A 40 -0.06 3.94 5.93
CA SER A 40 1.21 4.00 5.20
C SER A 40 2.22 3.01 5.82
N PRO A 41 3.06 2.32 5.03
CA PRO A 41 4.15 1.50 5.55
C PRO A 41 5.05 2.24 6.54
N PHE A 42 5.19 3.54 6.35
CA PHE A 42 6.00 4.41 7.22
C PHE A 42 5.37 4.64 8.60
N THR A 43 4.06 4.46 8.74
CA THR A 43 3.36 4.52 10.02
C THR A 43 3.86 3.45 11.01
N ILE A 44 4.30 2.30 10.48
CA ILE A 44 4.88 1.20 11.23
C ILE A 44 6.34 0.98 10.81
N ALA A 45 7.14 2.04 10.89
CA ALA A 45 8.50 2.13 10.33
C ALA A 45 9.40 0.93 10.66
N LYS A 46 9.28 0.35 11.87
CA LYS A 46 10.04 -0.85 12.28
C LYS A 46 9.82 -2.05 11.35
N PHE A 47 8.68 -2.14 10.69
CA PHE A 47 8.31 -3.24 9.80
C PHE A 47 8.31 -2.84 8.33
N ALA A 48 8.68 -1.60 8.01
CA ALA A 48 8.61 -1.06 6.65
C ALA A 48 9.43 -1.90 5.66
N ASP A 49 10.66 -2.28 6.02
CA ASP A 49 11.55 -3.09 5.17
C ASP A 49 10.97 -4.47 4.90
N ILE A 50 10.41 -5.11 5.93
CA ILE A 50 9.72 -6.40 5.79
C ILE A 50 8.52 -6.24 4.85
N MET A 51 7.70 -5.21 5.05
CA MET A 51 6.54 -4.96 4.20
C MET A 51 6.90 -4.58 2.77
N GLN A 52 8.10 -4.06 2.51
CA GLN A 52 8.55 -3.75 1.16
C GLN A 52 9.03 -4.99 0.41
N SER A 53 9.79 -5.87 1.05
CA SER A 53 10.47 -7.00 0.42
C SER A 53 9.68 -8.31 0.49
N MET A 54 8.85 -8.47 1.52
CA MET A 54 8.11 -9.71 1.79
C MET A 54 6.60 -9.53 1.61
N ALA A 55 5.90 -10.64 1.48
CA ALA A 55 4.44 -10.69 1.52
C ALA A 55 3.99 -11.96 2.25
N PRO A 56 2.81 -11.96 2.89
CA PRO A 56 2.24 -13.19 3.42
C PRO A 56 1.93 -14.17 2.28
N GLU A 57 2.42 -15.39 2.38
CA GLU A 57 2.02 -16.48 1.49
C GLU A 57 0.51 -16.76 1.63
N TYR A 58 0.03 -16.79 2.87
CA TYR A 58 -1.38 -16.83 3.22
C TYR A 58 -1.73 -15.58 4.03
N PRO A 59 -2.52 -14.66 3.47
CA PRO A 59 -2.72 -13.33 4.06
C PRO A 59 -3.78 -13.28 5.15
N VAL A 60 -4.41 -14.40 5.53
CA VAL A 60 -5.48 -14.46 6.51
C VAL A 60 -5.01 -15.18 7.78
N ILE A 61 -5.19 -14.54 8.91
CA ILE A 61 -5.06 -15.16 10.24
C ILE A 61 -6.46 -15.48 10.74
N THR A 62 -6.75 -16.78 10.94
CA THR A 62 -8.05 -17.23 11.42
C THR A 62 -8.31 -16.79 12.86
N ALA A 63 -9.57 -16.56 13.21
CA ALA A 63 -10.00 -16.04 14.50
C ALA A 63 -9.40 -16.80 15.70
N GLU A 64 -9.27 -18.12 15.60
CA GLU A 64 -8.68 -18.97 16.65
C GLU A 64 -7.21 -18.67 16.96
N LYS A 65 -6.49 -18.11 15.96
CA LYS A 65 -5.07 -17.72 16.10
C LYS A 65 -4.88 -16.27 16.51
N VAL A 66 -5.96 -15.48 16.51
CA VAL A 66 -5.92 -14.07 16.89
C VAL A 66 -6.11 -13.93 18.39
N GLU A 67 -5.17 -13.29 19.07
CA GLU A 67 -5.28 -12.99 20.49
C GLU A 67 -6.35 -11.94 20.76
N SER A 68 -7.11 -12.10 21.86
CA SER A 68 -8.18 -11.16 22.24
C SER A 68 -7.68 -9.70 22.39
N GLU A 69 -6.41 -9.53 22.73
CA GLU A 69 -5.76 -8.21 22.79
C GLU A 69 -5.82 -7.48 21.45
N VAL A 70 -5.63 -8.20 20.35
CA VAL A 70 -5.64 -7.60 19.00
C VAL A 70 -6.98 -6.95 18.69
N TYR A 71 -8.09 -7.62 18.99
CA TYR A 71 -9.43 -7.06 18.81
C TYR A 71 -9.68 -5.84 19.69
N ARG A 72 -9.20 -5.87 20.95
CA ARG A 72 -9.30 -4.70 21.85
C ARG A 72 -8.54 -3.51 21.31
N VAL A 73 -7.34 -3.73 20.79
CA VAL A 73 -6.52 -2.67 20.19
C VAL A 73 -7.15 -2.13 18.90
N ILE A 74 -7.72 -3.00 18.05
CA ILE A 74 -8.46 -2.57 16.86
C ILE A 74 -9.66 -1.67 17.25
N ASN A 75 -10.42 -2.06 18.26
CA ASN A 75 -11.54 -1.23 18.75
C ASN A 75 -11.03 0.10 19.30
N ALA A 76 -9.91 0.10 20.05
CA ALA A 76 -9.30 1.34 20.53
C ALA A 76 -8.86 2.27 19.38
N ILE A 77 -8.37 1.73 18.27
CA ILE A 77 -8.06 2.53 17.06
C ILE A 77 -9.35 3.20 16.54
N LEU A 78 -10.45 2.47 16.46
CA LEU A 78 -11.72 3.00 15.94
C LEU A 78 -12.34 4.08 16.85
N GLU A 79 -12.03 4.05 18.13
CA GLU A 79 -12.49 5.03 19.14
C GLU A 79 -11.51 6.23 19.26
N THR A 80 -10.31 6.14 18.68
CA THR A 80 -9.31 7.21 18.73
C THR A 80 -9.72 8.39 17.86
N GLU A 81 -9.64 9.61 18.40
CA GLU A 81 -9.92 10.82 17.63
C GLU A 81 -8.94 10.98 16.46
N GLN A 82 -9.42 11.52 15.35
CA GLN A 82 -8.61 11.74 14.14
C GLN A 82 -7.38 12.64 14.37
N SER A 83 -7.42 13.48 15.41
CA SER A 83 -6.32 14.36 15.81
C SER A 83 -5.19 13.60 16.52
N ASP A 84 -5.46 12.40 17.08
CA ASP A 84 -4.52 11.68 17.92
C ASP A 84 -3.75 10.60 17.13
N ILE A 85 -3.10 11.05 16.06
CA ILE A 85 -2.38 10.21 15.10
C ILE A 85 -1.31 9.36 15.80
N THR A 86 -0.62 9.91 16.81
CA THR A 86 0.45 9.21 17.53
C THR A 86 -0.06 7.99 18.27
N VAL A 87 -1.22 8.10 18.93
CA VAL A 87 -1.86 6.96 19.62
C VAL A 87 -2.33 5.91 18.62
N ALA A 88 -2.97 6.33 17.52
CA ALA A 88 -3.39 5.43 16.47
C ALA A 88 -2.19 4.66 15.86
N GLN A 89 -1.06 5.34 15.66
CA GLN A 89 0.18 4.72 15.18
C GLN A 89 0.72 3.68 16.17
N ALA A 90 0.71 3.98 17.47
CA ALA A 90 1.14 3.05 18.52
C ALA A 90 0.26 1.80 18.53
N TYR A 91 -1.05 1.95 18.44
CA TYR A 91 -1.98 0.83 18.35
C TYR A 91 -1.76 -0.02 17.09
N LEU A 92 -1.55 0.60 15.94
CA LEU A 92 -1.22 -0.12 14.70
C LEU A 92 0.07 -0.94 14.83
N GLN A 93 1.09 -0.40 15.49
CA GLN A 93 2.32 -1.13 15.76
C GLN A 93 2.08 -2.36 16.65
N ILE A 94 1.21 -2.26 17.66
CA ILE A 94 0.85 -3.39 18.51
C ILE A 94 0.14 -4.47 17.69
N VAL A 95 -0.89 -4.10 16.90
CA VAL A 95 -1.62 -5.04 16.04
C VAL A 95 -0.63 -5.77 15.12
N PHE A 96 0.24 -5.02 14.46
CA PHE A 96 1.21 -5.59 13.54
C PHE A 96 2.20 -6.53 14.24
N ALA A 97 2.75 -6.11 15.37
CA ALA A 97 3.71 -6.89 16.16
C ALA A 97 3.12 -8.22 16.66
N ARG A 98 1.83 -8.24 17.05
CA ARG A 98 1.12 -9.45 17.49
C ARG A 98 0.77 -10.40 16.36
N CYS A 99 0.61 -9.88 15.15
CA CYS A 99 0.14 -10.64 14.00
C CYS A 99 1.26 -11.12 13.07
N ILE A 100 2.35 -10.34 12.91
CA ILE A 100 3.40 -10.61 11.93
C ILE A 100 4.05 -12.00 12.11
N GLY A 101 4.27 -12.43 13.33
CA GLY A 101 4.84 -13.74 13.64
C GLY A 101 3.93 -14.93 13.35
N LYS A 102 2.66 -14.68 13.03
CA LYS A 102 1.66 -15.70 12.66
C LYS A 102 1.51 -15.86 11.14
N LEU A 103 2.15 -14.97 10.38
CA LEU A 103 2.16 -14.99 8.93
C LEU A 103 3.41 -15.70 8.42
N ASN A 104 3.25 -16.65 7.51
CA ASN A 104 4.37 -17.16 6.74
C ASN A 104 4.72 -16.15 5.66
N LEU A 105 5.89 -15.53 5.78
CA LEU A 105 6.35 -14.48 4.86
C LEU A 105 7.24 -15.09 3.78
N VAL A 106 6.94 -14.73 2.53
CA VAL A 106 7.72 -15.10 1.35
C VAL A 106 8.17 -13.85 0.61
N GLU A 107 9.22 -13.94 -0.18
CA GLU A 107 9.65 -12.83 -1.02
C GLU A 107 8.54 -12.43 -1.99
N LYS A 108 8.31 -11.12 -2.14
CA LYS A 108 7.29 -10.60 -3.08
C LYS A 108 7.49 -11.05 -4.52
N SER A 109 8.70 -11.37 -4.92
CA SER A 109 9.00 -11.96 -6.23
C SER A 109 8.22 -13.23 -6.52
N HIS A 110 7.78 -13.95 -5.48
CA HIS A 110 6.97 -15.16 -5.60
C HIS A 110 5.46 -14.90 -5.62
N VAL A 111 5.02 -13.70 -5.20
CA VAL A 111 3.61 -13.35 -5.10
C VAL A 111 3.21 -12.48 -6.29
N GLY A 112 2.46 -13.01 -7.23
CA GLY A 112 1.92 -12.24 -8.37
C GLY A 112 2.94 -11.80 -9.42
N SER A 113 4.14 -12.36 -9.42
CA SER A 113 5.27 -11.92 -10.28
C SER A 113 5.00 -11.97 -11.78
N LYS A 114 4.00 -12.72 -12.24
CA LYS A 114 3.58 -12.82 -13.65
C LYS A 114 2.47 -11.86 -14.05
N ASP A 115 1.85 -11.20 -13.06
CA ASP A 115 0.77 -10.26 -13.32
C ASP A 115 1.35 -8.89 -13.71
N LEU A 116 0.97 -8.41 -14.88
CA LEU A 116 1.39 -7.10 -15.38
C LEU A 116 0.98 -5.95 -14.42
N ILE A 117 -0.12 -6.09 -13.71
CA ILE A 117 -0.57 -5.11 -12.73
C ILE A 117 0.42 -5.03 -11.58
N TYR A 118 0.80 -6.19 -11.03
CA TYR A 118 1.80 -6.27 -9.96
C TYR A 118 3.15 -5.70 -10.42
N GLN A 119 3.62 -6.11 -11.59
CA GLN A 119 4.88 -5.60 -12.16
C GLN A 119 4.85 -4.08 -12.33
N THR A 120 3.72 -3.53 -12.80
CA THR A 120 3.51 -2.09 -12.96
C THR A 120 3.61 -1.34 -11.65
N VAL A 121 2.87 -1.80 -10.62
CA VAL A 121 2.87 -1.18 -9.29
C VAL A 121 4.25 -1.25 -8.66
N SER A 122 4.89 -2.42 -8.68
CA SER A 122 6.23 -2.63 -8.13
C SER A 122 7.29 -1.78 -8.83
N TYR A 123 7.22 -1.67 -10.15
CA TYR A 123 8.15 -0.85 -10.94
C TYR A 123 8.05 0.63 -10.58
N ILE A 124 6.82 1.17 -10.48
CA ILE A 124 6.62 2.57 -10.09
C ILE A 124 7.09 2.79 -8.66
N SER A 125 6.73 1.92 -7.72
CA SER A 125 7.13 2.03 -6.31
C SER A 125 8.65 2.06 -6.12
N ALA A 126 9.38 1.28 -6.93
CA ALA A 126 10.85 1.25 -6.88
C ALA A 126 11.51 2.45 -7.57
N ASN A 127 10.83 3.10 -8.52
CA ASN A 127 11.48 4.05 -9.43
C ASN A 127 10.81 5.44 -9.48
N PHE A 128 9.73 5.71 -8.74
CA PHE A 128 8.96 6.98 -8.83
C PHE A 128 9.79 8.26 -8.64
N LYS A 129 10.89 8.17 -7.89
CA LYS A 129 11.80 9.30 -7.64
C LYS A 129 12.62 9.69 -8.86
N LYS A 130 12.77 8.78 -9.82
CA LYS A 130 13.52 9.01 -11.04
C LYS A 130 12.63 9.62 -12.12
N LYS A 131 13.27 10.15 -13.16
CA LYS A 131 12.54 10.48 -14.38
C LYS A 131 12.05 9.18 -15.02
N LEU A 132 10.75 9.04 -15.18
CA LEU A 132 10.10 7.87 -15.75
C LEU A 132 9.22 8.28 -16.91
N SER A 133 9.26 7.47 -17.99
CA SER A 133 8.31 7.54 -19.09
C SER A 133 7.55 6.21 -19.23
N LEU A 134 6.35 6.28 -19.81
CA LEU A 134 5.56 5.08 -20.10
C LEU A 134 6.29 4.16 -21.10
N GLU A 135 7.07 4.75 -22.00
CA GLU A 135 7.87 4.04 -23.01
C GLU A 135 9.00 3.22 -22.36
N GLU A 136 9.78 3.83 -21.47
CA GLU A 136 10.85 3.15 -20.74
C GLU A 136 10.28 2.02 -19.90
N MET A 137 9.23 2.31 -19.14
CA MET A 137 8.56 1.30 -18.34
C MET A 137 8.04 0.13 -19.16
N ALA A 138 7.43 0.38 -20.32
CA ALA A 138 6.95 -0.66 -21.23
C ALA A 138 8.10 -1.55 -21.73
N LYS A 139 9.23 -0.93 -22.09
CA LYS A 139 10.44 -1.63 -22.51
C LYS A 139 10.99 -2.53 -21.41
N ASP A 140 11.12 -2.01 -20.19
CA ASP A 140 11.69 -2.73 -19.05
C ASP A 140 10.80 -3.89 -18.61
N LEU A 141 9.48 -3.75 -18.69
CA LEU A 141 8.52 -4.80 -18.39
C LEU A 141 8.25 -5.78 -19.55
N GLY A 142 8.88 -5.56 -20.70
CA GLY A 142 8.72 -6.43 -21.87
C GLY A 142 7.32 -6.41 -22.49
N VAL A 143 6.59 -5.29 -22.38
CA VAL A 143 5.21 -5.14 -22.88
C VAL A 143 5.08 -3.95 -23.82
N SER A 144 3.98 -3.88 -24.57
CA SER A 144 3.71 -2.71 -25.40
C SER A 144 3.25 -1.51 -24.57
N LYS A 145 3.65 -0.30 -24.98
CA LYS A 145 3.13 0.96 -24.41
C LYS A 145 1.60 1.00 -24.38
N TYR A 146 0.96 0.43 -25.41
CA TYR A 146 -0.49 0.37 -25.49
C TYR A 146 -1.10 -0.52 -24.41
N ALA A 147 -0.48 -1.67 -24.09
CA ALA A 147 -0.92 -2.55 -23.02
C ALA A 147 -0.87 -1.84 -21.67
N LEU A 148 0.24 -1.14 -21.35
CA LEU A 148 0.34 -0.33 -20.13
C LEU A 148 -0.67 0.82 -20.10
N SER A 149 -0.83 1.56 -21.19
CA SER A 149 -1.80 2.65 -21.27
C SER A 149 -3.23 2.17 -20.98
N ARG A 150 -3.60 1.01 -21.54
CA ARG A 150 -4.92 0.38 -21.26
C ARG A 150 -5.04 -0.08 -19.81
N LEU A 151 -3.98 -0.59 -19.23
CA LEU A 151 -3.96 -0.99 -17.82
C LEU A 151 -4.20 0.21 -16.92
N PHE A 152 -3.48 1.32 -17.12
CA PHE A 152 -3.68 2.55 -16.37
C PHE A 152 -5.12 3.06 -16.49
N SER A 153 -5.66 3.14 -17.69
CA SER A 153 -7.01 3.68 -17.88
C SER A 153 -8.12 2.77 -17.40
N LYS A 154 -7.99 1.44 -17.57
CA LYS A 154 -9.06 0.49 -17.26
C LYS A 154 -9.04 -0.05 -15.83
N ILE A 155 -7.86 -0.21 -15.27
CA ILE A 155 -7.68 -0.81 -13.94
C ILE A 155 -7.46 0.26 -12.88
N PHE A 156 -6.52 1.18 -13.12
CA PHE A 156 -6.22 2.23 -12.15
C PHE A 156 -7.12 3.46 -12.30
N HIS A 157 -7.92 3.54 -13.38
CA HIS A 157 -8.80 4.69 -13.70
C HIS A 157 -8.06 6.04 -13.69
N ARG A 158 -6.79 6.01 -14.04
CA ARG A 158 -5.88 7.16 -14.12
C ARG A 158 -4.96 7.00 -15.32
N ASN A 159 -4.35 8.08 -15.79
CA ASN A 159 -3.24 7.95 -16.72
C ASN A 159 -1.91 7.73 -15.97
N PHE A 160 -0.87 7.31 -16.70
CA PHE A 160 0.46 7.04 -16.14
C PHE A 160 1.01 8.22 -15.31
N ASN A 161 0.93 9.44 -15.86
CA ASN A 161 1.47 10.61 -15.18
C ASN A 161 0.70 10.95 -13.88
N GLN A 162 -0.62 10.78 -13.89
CA GLN A 162 -1.42 10.94 -12.68
C GLN A 162 -1.00 9.93 -11.61
N TYR A 163 -0.92 8.65 -11.96
CA TYR A 163 -0.53 7.59 -11.05
C TYR A 163 0.89 7.80 -10.48
N LEU A 164 1.84 8.18 -11.34
CA LEU A 164 3.21 8.51 -10.93
C LEU A 164 3.24 9.72 -9.97
N ASN A 165 2.46 10.76 -10.28
CA ASN A 165 2.36 11.94 -9.43
C ASN A 165 1.71 11.61 -8.07
N ASP A 166 0.70 10.74 -8.02
CA ASP A 166 0.11 10.28 -6.77
C ASP A 166 1.15 9.58 -5.89
N ALA A 167 1.97 8.69 -6.47
CA ALA A 167 3.04 8.01 -5.73
C ALA A 167 4.09 8.99 -5.18
N ARG A 168 4.48 9.98 -5.97
CA ARG A 168 5.39 11.06 -5.56
C ARG A 168 4.80 11.93 -4.47
N LEU A 169 3.52 12.28 -4.60
CA LEU A 169 2.80 13.11 -3.63
C LEU A 169 2.68 12.40 -2.28
N ASN A 170 2.31 11.12 -2.28
CA ASN A 170 2.24 10.34 -1.05
C ASN A 170 3.59 10.32 -0.30
N TYR A 171 4.69 10.15 -1.03
CA TYR A 171 6.02 10.24 -0.42
C TYR A 171 6.34 11.65 0.10
N ALA A 172 5.99 12.69 -0.66
CA ALA A 172 6.21 14.08 -0.25
C ALA A 172 5.41 14.44 1.01
N CYS A 173 4.13 14.05 1.09
CA CYS A 173 3.31 14.26 2.28
C CYS A 173 3.93 13.58 3.51
N HIS A 174 4.36 12.32 3.36
CA HIS A 174 5.06 11.65 4.44
C HIS A 174 6.32 12.40 4.91
N ARG A 175 7.12 12.93 3.97
CA ARG A 175 8.32 13.72 4.32
C ARG A 175 7.95 15.02 5.02
N LEU A 176 6.92 15.72 4.56
CA LEU A 176 6.42 16.97 5.18
C LEU A 176 5.98 16.76 6.64
N GLU A 177 5.35 15.60 6.92
CA GLU A 177 4.87 15.27 8.27
C GLU A 177 5.99 14.82 9.22
N ASN A 178 7.04 14.19 8.69
CA ASN A 178 8.02 13.46 9.51
C ASN A 178 9.44 14.05 9.47
N THR A 179 9.68 15.14 8.74
CA THR A 179 11.00 15.78 8.66
C THR A 179 10.88 17.29 8.72
N SER A 180 11.98 17.97 9.00
CA SER A 180 12.13 19.43 8.93
C SER A 180 12.77 19.92 7.64
N ASP A 181 12.78 19.09 6.60
CA ASP A 181 13.37 19.45 5.31
C ASP A 181 12.60 20.58 4.63
N SER A 182 13.29 21.37 3.84
CA SER A 182 12.65 22.42 3.06
C SER A 182 11.69 21.82 2.01
N ILE A 183 10.60 22.52 1.73
CA ILE A 183 9.62 22.12 0.70
C ILE A 183 10.31 21.89 -0.66
N THR A 184 11.33 22.68 -0.98
CA THR A 184 12.10 22.52 -2.21
C THR A 184 12.85 21.20 -2.25
N ASN A 185 13.51 20.81 -1.16
CA ASN A 185 14.21 19.53 -1.07
C ASN A 185 13.23 18.36 -1.13
N ILE A 186 12.12 18.43 -0.38
CA ILE A 186 11.08 17.40 -0.40
C ILE A 186 10.51 17.22 -1.82
N CYS A 187 10.24 18.31 -2.52
CA CYS A 187 9.77 18.29 -3.90
C CYS A 187 10.73 17.53 -4.83
N LEU A 188 12.01 17.88 -4.80
CA LEU A 188 13.03 17.25 -5.65
C LEU A 188 13.27 15.79 -5.27
N ASP A 189 13.40 15.48 -3.99
CA ASP A 189 13.59 14.12 -3.46
C ASP A 189 12.40 13.19 -3.73
N SER A 190 11.23 13.78 -3.93
CA SER A 190 10.01 13.04 -4.31
C SER A 190 9.93 12.77 -5.82
N GLY A 191 10.89 13.25 -6.60
CA GLY A 191 10.98 13.02 -8.04
C GLY A 191 10.19 14.01 -8.91
N PHE A 192 9.70 15.11 -8.35
CA PHE A 192 9.12 16.18 -9.15
C PHE A 192 10.21 16.98 -9.86
N GLU A 193 10.04 17.24 -11.15
CA GLU A 193 11.01 18.01 -11.95
C GLU A 193 11.00 19.50 -11.63
N SER A 194 9.92 20.02 -11.02
CA SER A 194 9.80 21.41 -10.62
C SER A 194 8.79 21.63 -9.49
N GLN A 195 9.06 22.62 -8.68
CA GLN A 195 8.15 23.07 -7.61
C GLN A 195 6.79 23.54 -8.16
N ARG A 196 6.75 24.05 -9.40
CA ARG A 196 5.49 24.40 -10.08
C ARG A 196 4.60 23.19 -10.29
N THR A 197 5.17 22.08 -10.78
CA THR A 197 4.42 20.83 -10.98
C THR A 197 3.98 20.24 -9.65
N PHE A 198 4.86 20.23 -8.65
CA PHE A 198 4.54 19.81 -7.29
C PHE A 198 3.37 20.58 -6.71
N ASN A 199 3.43 21.92 -6.71
CA ASN A 199 2.37 22.77 -6.16
C ASN A 199 1.02 22.59 -6.87
N ARG A 200 1.03 22.34 -8.20
CA ARG A 200 -0.18 22.06 -8.95
C ARG A 200 -0.81 20.75 -8.50
N VAL A 201 -0.02 19.68 -8.45
CA VAL A 201 -0.49 18.32 -8.06
C VAL A 201 -0.93 18.29 -6.58
N PHE A 202 -0.25 19.05 -5.72
CA PHE A 202 -0.58 19.15 -4.30
C PHE A 202 -1.93 19.85 -4.02
N LYS A 203 -2.39 20.70 -4.95
CA LYS A 203 -3.65 21.45 -4.82
C LYS A 203 -4.84 20.72 -5.45
N GLU A 204 -4.61 19.79 -6.37
CA GLU A 204 -5.65 18.95 -7.00
C GLU A 204 -6.18 17.88 -6.04
#